data_062ff2db6e7e8c6429873067e71f5e58
#
_entry.id   062ff2db6e7e8c6429873067e71f5e58
#
_cell.length_a   1.000
_cell.length_b   1.000
_cell.length_c   1.000
_cell.angle_alpha   90.00
_cell.angle_beta   90.00
_cell.angle_gamma   90.00
#
_symmetry.space_group_name_H-M   'P 1'
#
loop_
_entity.id
_entity.type
_entity.pdbx_description
1 polymer ?
#
loop_
_entity_poly.entity_id
_entity_poly.type
_entity_poly.pdbx_seq_one_letter_code
_entity_poly.pdbx_strand_id
1 'polypeptide(L)'
;MAESADILTSDKQSVILPNMRAGCSMADMAALHEVEIAWSEILERTGLSDPATAKEGESCLIPVTYMNSAANLNDFCGRHGGIVCTSSNAQGILNWAFERAGPDGAVLFFPDQHLGRNTGNAMGIPLDKMSVWTPGQENDIADGAKIILWHGFCSVHKRFTVGQIDEFREQNPGGVVVVHPECPIEVVQAADANGSTEFIRRFVAAQEPGTKIAVGTEINMVARLDAEHENLHVQCLEPTVCPCSTMYMIHPAYLMDVLEKLVDGEIPNQIIVEPDIQEGAKLALERMLSIKK
;
A
#
# COMPACT_ATOMS: atom_id res chain seq x y z
N MET A 1 -5.57 -8.16 1.50
CA MET A 1 -6.75 -7.81 0.64
C MET A 1 -7.83 -8.90 0.67
N ALA A 2 -7.52 -10.20 0.54
CA ALA A 2 -8.54 -11.25 0.62
C ALA A 2 -9.25 -11.25 2.00
N GLU A 3 -8.51 -11.15 3.09
CA GLU A 3 -9.08 -11.01 4.44
C GLU A 3 -9.95 -9.75 4.59
N SER A 4 -9.52 -8.62 4.00
CA SER A 4 -10.35 -7.40 4.02
C SER A 4 -11.64 -7.58 3.21
N ALA A 5 -11.61 -8.39 2.15
CA ALA A 5 -12.83 -8.74 1.41
C ALA A 5 -13.76 -9.59 2.26
N ASP A 6 -13.23 -10.58 2.99
CA ASP A 6 -14.01 -11.42 3.90
C ASP A 6 -14.71 -10.59 5.00
N ILE A 7 -13.98 -9.66 5.63
CA ILE A 7 -14.52 -8.77 6.67
C ILE A 7 -15.65 -7.87 6.15
N LEU A 8 -15.60 -7.46 4.88
CA LEU A 8 -16.56 -6.52 4.28
C LEU A 8 -17.72 -7.20 3.56
N THR A 9 -17.65 -8.51 3.31
CA THR A 9 -18.70 -9.27 2.65
C THR A 9 -19.77 -9.76 3.65
N SER A 10 -20.89 -10.19 3.13
CA SER A 10 -21.96 -10.79 3.94
C SER A 10 -21.77 -12.30 4.06
N ASP A 11 -22.43 -12.92 5.05
CA ASP A 11 -22.43 -14.36 5.28
C ASP A 11 -22.92 -15.21 4.07
N LYS A 12 -23.51 -14.56 3.07
CA LYS A 12 -23.94 -15.19 1.82
C LYS A 12 -22.86 -15.25 0.75
N GLN A 13 -21.72 -14.65 1.01
CA GLN A 13 -20.60 -14.54 0.07
C GLN A 13 -19.38 -15.28 0.64
N SER A 14 -18.72 -16.03 -0.20
CA SER A 14 -17.45 -16.69 0.16
C SER A 14 -16.31 -16.02 -0.58
N VAL A 15 -15.28 -15.62 0.14
CA VAL A 15 -14.03 -15.13 -0.44
C VAL A 15 -13.11 -16.32 -0.64
N ILE A 16 -12.68 -16.54 -1.88
CA ILE A 16 -11.85 -17.69 -2.25
C ILE A 16 -10.56 -17.20 -2.88
N LEU A 17 -9.44 -17.73 -2.41
CA LEU A 17 -8.14 -17.49 -3.01
C LEU A 17 -7.71 -18.70 -3.85
N PRO A 18 -7.52 -18.57 -5.17
CA PRO A 18 -7.20 -19.71 -6.03
C PRO A 18 -5.98 -20.51 -5.59
N ASN A 19 -5.02 -19.83 -4.95
CA ASN A 19 -3.85 -20.48 -4.36
C ASN A 19 -3.54 -19.84 -2.99
N MET A 20 -3.66 -20.59 -1.91
CA MET A 20 -3.41 -20.12 -0.54
C MET A 20 -1.96 -19.67 -0.28
N ARG A 21 -1.02 -20.03 -1.17
CA ARG A 21 0.38 -19.57 -1.09
C ARG A 21 0.59 -18.19 -1.71
N ALA A 22 -0.40 -17.64 -2.41
CA ALA A 22 -0.33 -16.34 -3.03
C ALA A 22 -0.49 -15.22 -1.98
N GLY A 23 0.53 -15.04 -1.16
CA GLY A 23 0.60 -13.98 -0.16
C GLY A 23 1.09 -12.65 -0.73
N CYS A 24 1.59 -11.79 0.14
CA CYS A 24 2.25 -10.54 -0.23
C CYS A 24 3.47 -10.33 0.67
N SER A 25 4.67 -10.38 0.09
CA SER A 25 5.91 -10.24 0.85
C SER A 25 6.01 -8.92 1.63
N MET A 26 5.37 -7.86 1.15
CA MET A 26 5.29 -6.58 1.87
C MET A 26 4.40 -6.70 3.12
N ALA A 27 3.26 -7.40 3.01
CA ALA A 27 2.39 -7.65 4.17
C ALA A 27 3.12 -8.45 5.26
N ASP A 28 4.00 -9.38 4.85
CA ASP A 28 4.79 -10.21 5.78
C ASP A 28 5.94 -9.43 6.46
N MET A 29 6.25 -8.21 6.00
CA MET A 29 7.28 -7.35 6.61
C MET A 29 6.82 -6.60 7.85
N ALA A 30 5.54 -6.67 8.20
CA ALA A 30 5.00 -6.08 9.41
C ALA A 30 4.21 -7.14 10.18
N ALA A 31 4.83 -7.77 11.15
CA ALA A 31 4.16 -8.69 12.05
C ALA A 31 3.50 -7.91 13.21
N LEU A 32 2.32 -8.36 13.66
CA LEU A 32 1.56 -7.66 14.71
C LEU A 32 2.42 -7.41 15.97
N HIS A 33 3.11 -8.42 16.47
CA HIS A 33 3.93 -8.29 17.68
C HIS A 33 5.05 -7.24 17.54
N GLU A 34 5.63 -7.10 16.33
CA GLU A 34 6.65 -6.08 16.05
C GLU A 34 6.03 -4.68 16.00
N VAL A 35 4.81 -4.57 15.44
CA VAL A 35 4.06 -3.29 15.42
C VAL A 35 3.66 -2.88 16.84
N GLU A 36 3.26 -3.81 17.71
CA GLU A 36 2.97 -3.54 19.13
C GLU A 36 4.20 -3.07 19.92
N ILE A 37 5.37 -3.66 19.66
CA ILE A 37 6.65 -3.19 20.23
C ILE A 37 6.94 -1.77 19.74
N ALA A 38 6.91 -1.54 18.43
CA ALA A 38 7.13 -0.23 17.83
C ALA A 38 6.16 0.82 18.38
N TRP A 39 4.89 0.47 18.50
CA TRP A 39 3.84 1.33 19.05
C TRP A 39 4.20 1.81 20.47
N SER A 40 4.52 0.87 21.33
CA SER A 40 4.87 1.16 22.73
C SER A 40 6.12 2.04 22.85
N GLU A 41 7.18 1.71 22.09
CA GLU A 41 8.43 2.48 22.10
C GLU A 41 8.28 3.88 21.51
N ILE A 42 7.48 4.03 20.45
CA ILE A 42 7.23 5.35 19.83
C ILE A 42 6.44 6.23 20.80
N LEU A 43 5.40 5.72 21.44
CA LEU A 43 4.63 6.46 22.44
C LEU A 43 5.52 6.92 23.61
N GLU A 44 6.36 6.02 24.13
CA GLU A 44 7.28 6.35 25.22
C GLU A 44 8.29 7.44 24.83
N ARG A 45 8.88 7.34 23.63
CA ARG A 45 9.90 8.29 23.16
C ARG A 45 9.35 9.65 22.78
N THR A 46 8.16 9.69 22.20
CA THR A 46 7.56 10.93 21.68
C THR A 46 6.67 11.63 22.69
N GLY A 47 6.21 10.92 23.73
CA GLY A 47 5.21 11.43 24.68
C GLY A 47 3.81 11.62 24.08
N LEU A 48 3.58 11.09 22.87
CA LEU A 48 2.26 11.09 22.24
C LEU A 48 1.32 10.09 22.93
N SER A 49 0.03 10.36 22.88
CA SER A 49 -0.99 9.49 23.46
C SER A 49 -1.54 8.50 22.42
N ASP A 50 -1.98 7.33 22.90
CA ASP A 50 -2.79 6.40 22.13
C ASP A 50 -4.22 6.96 22.00
N PRO A 51 -4.77 7.12 20.79
CA PRO A 51 -6.12 7.64 20.58
C PRO A 51 -7.22 6.89 21.34
N ALA A 52 -7.01 5.59 21.62
CA ALA A 52 -7.99 4.78 22.36
C ALA A 52 -8.11 5.19 23.84
N THR A 53 -7.11 5.84 24.40
CA THR A 53 -7.03 6.22 25.82
C THR A 53 -6.75 7.70 26.04
N ALA A 54 -6.52 8.47 24.99
CA ALA A 54 -6.18 9.88 25.03
C ALA A 54 -7.30 10.72 25.64
N LYS A 55 -6.90 11.76 26.37
CA LYS A 55 -7.80 12.80 26.88
C LYS A 55 -8.00 13.89 25.83
N GLU A 56 -9.09 14.64 25.98
CA GLU A 56 -9.37 15.76 25.09
C GLU A 56 -8.20 16.77 25.07
N GLY A 57 -7.73 17.09 23.87
CA GLY A 57 -6.62 18.02 23.64
C GLY A 57 -5.22 17.41 23.66
N GLU A 58 -5.06 16.13 23.96
CA GLU A 58 -3.76 15.45 23.83
C GLU A 58 -3.43 15.18 22.36
N SER A 59 -2.17 15.38 22.01
CA SER A 59 -1.64 14.99 20.70
C SER A 59 -1.38 13.49 20.66
N CYS A 60 -1.79 12.85 19.58
CA CYS A 60 -1.82 11.39 19.44
C CYS A 60 -0.88 10.87 18.36
N LEU A 61 -0.50 9.60 18.49
CA LEU A 61 0.06 8.79 17.42
C LEU A 61 -1.10 8.03 16.72
N ILE A 62 -1.29 8.23 15.43
CA ILE A 62 -2.37 7.55 14.67
C ILE A 62 -1.77 6.41 13.84
N PRO A 63 -2.18 5.15 14.04
CA PRO A 63 -1.72 4.05 13.19
C PRO A 63 -2.50 4.04 11.87
N VAL A 64 -1.76 4.00 10.77
CA VAL A 64 -2.30 3.91 9.40
C VAL A 64 -1.69 2.69 8.73
N THR A 65 -2.52 1.72 8.37
CA THR A 65 -2.06 0.55 7.64
C THR A 65 -2.48 0.59 6.18
N TYR A 66 -1.57 0.16 5.32
CA TYR A 66 -1.88 -0.04 3.92
C TYR A 66 -2.70 -1.31 3.72
N MET A 67 -3.63 -1.31 2.78
CA MET A 67 -4.53 -2.44 2.46
C MET A 67 -3.79 -3.77 2.23
N ASN A 68 -2.53 -3.72 1.80
CA ASN A 68 -1.66 -4.87 1.66
C ASN A 68 -0.98 -5.24 2.99
N SER A 69 -1.79 -5.53 3.98
CA SER A 69 -1.43 -6.00 5.32
C SER A 69 -2.36 -7.12 5.77
N ALA A 70 -2.01 -7.83 6.84
CA ALA A 70 -2.84 -8.86 7.44
C ALA A 70 -4.02 -8.26 8.23
N ALA A 71 -5.10 -9.03 8.40
CA ALA A 71 -6.31 -8.58 9.09
C ALA A 71 -6.06 -8.14 10.54
N ASN A 72 -5.13 -8.80 11.25
CA ASN A 72 -4.76 -8.43 12.61
C ASN A 72 -4.14 -7.03 12.70
N LEU A 73 -3.48 -6.53 11.65
CA LEU A 73 -2.99 -5.15 11.57
C LEU A 73 -4.12 -4.15 11.31
N ASN A 74 -5.14 -4.55 10.55
CA ASN A 74 -6.35 -3.75 10.41
C ASN A 74 -7.10 -3.66 11.76
N ASP A 75 -7.17 -4.77 12.51
CA ASP A 75 -7.74 -4.82 13.84
C ASP A 75 -6.97 -3.91 14.82
N PHE A 76 -5.64 -4.01 14.82
CA PHE A 76 -4.76 -3.12 15.59
C PHE A 76 -5.09 -1.65 15.30
N CYS A 77 -5.14 -1.25 14.03
CA CYS A 77 -5.53 0.12 13.65
C CYS A 77 -6.92 0.49 14.16
N GLY A 78 -7.89 -0.41 14.04
CA GLY A 78 -9.24 -0.17 14.50
C GLY A 78 -9.34 0.10 15.99
N ARG A 79 -8.69 -0.71 16.79
CA ARG A 79 -8.65 -0.63 18.26
C ARG A 79 -7.88 0.59 18.77
N HIS A 80 -6.82 1.01 18.08
CA HIS A 80 -6.01 2.18 18.42
C HIS A 80 -6.45 3.46 17.69
N GLY A 81 -7.71 3.56 17.27
CA GLY A 81 -8.26 4.78 16.67
C GLY A 81 -7.73 5.11 15.27
N GLY A 82 -7.00 4.18 14.65
CA GLY A 82 -6.40 4.32 13.33
C GLY A 82 -7.28 3.90 12.17
N ILE A 83 -6.69 3.70 11.00
CA ILE A 83 -7.40 3.55 9.72
C ILE A 83 -6.60 2.75 8.70
N VAL A 84 -7.28 2.16 7.72
CA VAL A 84 -6.66 1.53 6.55
C VAL A 84 -6.55 2.55 5.41
N CYS A 85 -5.54 2.42 4.56
CA CYS A 85 -5.43 3.20 3.32
C CYS A 85 -5.22 2.29 2.09
N THR A 86 -5.41 2.88 0.92
CA THR A 86 -5.00 2.35 -0.38
C THR A 86 -4.09 3.36 -1.07
N SER A 87 -3.35 2.95 -2.11
CA SER A 87 -2.55 3.89 -2.90
C SER A 87 -3.38 5.01 -3.56
N SER A 88 -4.69 4.81 -3.71
CA SER A 88 -5.57 5.81 -4.34
C SER A 88 -6.14 6.85 -3.37
N ASN A 89 -6.14 6.60 -2.07
CA ASN A 89 -6.69 7.48 -1.05
C ASN A 89 -5.72 7.87 0.06
N ALA A 90 -4.44 7.47 -0.04
CA ALA A 90 -3.44 7.66 1.00
C ALA A 90 -3.33 9.12 1.47
N GLN A 91 -3.41 10.09 0.55
CA GLN A 91 -3.38 11.51 0.90
C GLN A 91 -4.59 11.93 1.76
N GLY A 92 -5.79 11.52 1.36
CA GLY A 92 -7.01 11.79 2.13
C GLY A 92 -6.98 11.13 3.51
N ILE A 93 -6.43 9.92 3.58
CA ILE A 93 -6.24 9.19 4.84
C ILE A 93 -5.22 9.87 5.75
N LEU A 94 -4.09 10.34 5.22
CA LEU A 94 -3.11 11.08 6.02
C LEU A 94 -3.69 12.41 6.52
N ASN A 95 -4.46 13.14 5.73
CA ASN A 95 -5.17 14.33 6.19
C ASN A 95 -6.10 13.99 7.37
N TRP A 96 -6.93 12.96 7.23
CA TRP A 96 -7.81 12.46 8.27
C TRP A 96 -7.05 12.07 9.55
N ALA A 97 -5.88 11.42 9.39
CA ALA A 97 -5.05 11.01 10.50
C ALA A 97 -4.43 12.23 11.23
N PHE A 98 -3.91 13.21 10.49
CA PHE A 98 -3.35 14.43 11.09
C PHE A 98 -4.38 15.30 11.80
N GLU A 99 -5.61 15.40 11.27
CA GLU A 99 -6.70 16.09 11.98
C GLU A 99 -6.97 15.47 13.35
N ARG A 100 -6.82 14.16 13.50
CA ARG A 100 -7.01 13.42 14.76
C ARG A 100 -5.77 13.37 15.64
N ALA A 101 -4.62 13.38 15.03
CA ALA A 101 -3.36 13.39 15.76
C ALA A 101 -3.16 14.66 16.59
N GLY A 102 -3.78 15.76 16.18
CA GLY A 102 -3.58 17.08 16.80
C GLY A 102 -2.31 17.76 16.31
N PRO A 103 -2.04 19.00 16.75
CA PRO A 103 -0.99 19.85 16.18
C PRO A 103 0.42 19.28 16.29
N ASP A 104 0.72 18.61 17.39
CA ASP A 104 2.03 17.99 17.64
C ASP A 104 2.02 16.48 17.41
N GLY A 105 0.90 15.91 16.98
CA GLY A 105 0.73 14.50 16.76
C GLY A 105 1.45 13.99 15.51
N ALA A 106 1.51 12.66 15.40
CA ALA A 106 2.21 11.96 14.34
C ALA A 106 1.39 10.76 13.81
N VAL A 107 1.85 10.21 12.72
CA VAL A 107 1.29 9.00 12.10
C VAL A 107 2.36 7.90 12.10
N LEU A 108 2.00 6.69 12.54
CA LEU A 108 2.75 5.47 12.27
C LEU A 108 2.17 4.81 11.01
N PHE A 109 2.94 4.83 9.92
CA PHE A 109 2.51 4.31 8.62
C PHE A 109 3.21 3.00 8.29
N PHE A 110 2.46 1.94 8.09
CA PHE A 110 2.97 0.60 7.76
C PHE A 110 2.10 -0.13 6.74
N PRO A 111 2.57 -1.21 6.06
CA PRO A 111 3.94 -1.70 6.09
C PRO A 111 4.87 -1.02 5.08
N ASP A 112 4.39 -0.26 4.09
CA ASP A 112 5.19 0.30 2.99
C ASP A 112 5.72 1.71 3.30
N GLN A 113 7.06 1.83 3.45
CA GLN A 113 7.69 3.12 3.72
C GLN A 113 7.60 4.09 2.54
N HIS A 114 7.63 3.59 1.32
CA HIS A 114 7.69 4.44 0.12
C HIS A 114 6.34 5.10 -0.13
N LEU A 115 5.23 4.36 -0.03
CA LEU A 115 3.89 4.94 -0.15
C LEU A 115 3.66 6.04 0.88
N GLY A 116 4.00 5.79 2.15
CA GLY A 116 3.87 6.79 3.21
C GLY A 116 4.75 8.02 2.97
N ARG A 117 6.02 7.81 2.62
CA ARG A 117 6.99 8.89 2.32
C ARG A 117 6.56 9.73 1.13
N ASN A 118 6.24 9.09 0.02
CA ASN A 118 5.87 9.79 -1.21
C ASN A 118 4.56 10.56 -1.05
N THR A 119 3.59 9.99 -0.33
CA THR A 119 2.35 10.69 0.00
C THR A 119 2.60 11.90 0.90
N GLY A 120 3.36 11.72 2.00
CA GLY A 120 3.70 12.82 2.90
C GLY A 120 4.50 13.93 2.20
N ASN A 121 5.46 13.56 1.34
CA ASN A 121 6.23 14.53 0.56
C ASN A 121 5.34 15.32 -0.42
N ALA A 122 4.39 14.66 -1.08
CA ALA A 122 3.41 15.31 -1.96
C ALA A 122 2.47 16.26 -1.19
N MET A 123 2.24 16.01 0.10
CA MET A 123 1.49 16.90 1.00
C MET A 123 2.34 18.06 1.56
N GLY A 124 3.63 18.14 1.20
CA GLY A 124 4.53 19.18 1.65
C GLY A 124 5.18 18.91 3.02
N ILE A 125 5.08 17.68 3.55
CA ILE A 125 5.79 17.30 4.77
C ILE A 125 7.27 17.11 4.42
N PRO A 126 8.20 17.82 5.07
CA PRO A 126 9.64 17.70 4.81
C PRO A 126 10.16 16.29 5.16
N LEU A 127 11.17 15.82 4.42
CA LEU A 127 11.72 14.47 4.62
C LEU A 127 12.41 14.31 6.00
N ASP A 128 12.94 15.38 6.57
CA ASP A 128 13.52 15.41 7.92
C ASP A 128 12.46 15.32 9.04
N LYS A 129 11.17 15.40 8.68
CA LYS A 129 10.02 15.13 9.56
C LYS A 129 9.43 13.74 9.33
N MET A 130 10.15 12.87 8.63
CA MET A 130 9.78 11.47 8.38
C MET A 130 10.91 10.56 8.87
N SER A 131 10.67 9.84 9.98
CA SER A 131 11.61 8.83 10.49
C SER A 131 11.25 7.43 9.98
N VAL A 132 12.26 6.57 9.83
CA VAL A 132 12.02 5.16 9.47
C VAL A 132 12.21 4.31 10.72
N TRP A 133 11.21 3.48 11.02
CA TRP A 133 11.28 2.47 12.06
C TRP A 133 11.66 1.11 11.47
N THR A 134 12.74 0.52 11.96
CA THR A 134 13.23 -0.80 11.54
C THR A 134 13.10 -1.80 12.69
N PRO A 135 12.31 -2.87 12.55
CA PRO A 135 12.18 -3.89 13.59
C PRO A 135 13.53 -4.48 14.01
N GLY A 136 13.70 -4.68 15.33
CA GLY A 136 14.89 -5.29 15.91
C GLY A 136 16.17 -4.46 15.84
N GLN A 137 16.07 -3.17 15.49
CA GLN A 137 17.18 -2.22 15.48
C GLN A 137 16.96 -1.09 16.47
N GLU A 138 18.04 -0.41 16.83
CA GLU A 138 17.94 0.89 17.51
C GLU A 138 17.44 1.92 16.48
N ASN A 139 16.31 2.56 16.77
CA ASN A 139 15.66 3.49 15.88
C ASN A 139 15.87 4.92 16.35
N ASP A 140 16.16 5.83 15.45
CA ASP A 140 16.18 7.27 15.71
C ASP A 140 14.89 7.90 15.18
N ILE A 141 14.14 8.55 16.09
CA ILE A 141 12.92 9.29 15.75
C ILE A 141 13.27 10.77 15.88
N ALA A 142 13.22 11.48 14.75
CA ALA A 142 13.51 12.89 14.68
C ALA A 142 12.55 13.71 15.58
N ASP A 143 13.06 14.74 16.22
CA ASP A 143 12.24 15.65 17.02
C ASP A 143 11.12 16.29 16.18
N GLY A 144 9.88 16.11 16.64
CA GLY A 144 8.69 16.57 15.94
C GLY A 144 8.46 15.87 14.62
N ALA A 145 8.88 14.59 14.49
CA ALA A 145 8.52 13.74 13.36
C ALA A 145 7.01 13.71 13.17
N LYS A 146 6.56 13.86 11.93
CA LYS A 146 5.13 13.84 11.56
C LYS A 146 4.69 12.48 11.02
N ILE A 147 5.60 11.77 10.38
CA ILE A 147 5.34 10.41 9.89
C ILE A 147 6.48 9.51 10.36
N ILE A 148 6.12 8.42 11.02
CA ILE A 148 7.02 7.33 11.33
C ILE A 148 6.69 6.20 10.37
N LEU A 149 7.64 5.86 9.52
CA LEU A 149 7.50 4.93 8.41
C LEU A 149 8.04 3.56 8.81
N TRP A 150 7.26 2.53 8.68
CA TRP A 150 7.73 1.16 8.84
C TRP A 150 8.72 0.79 7.73
N HIS A 151 9.82 0.14 8.05
CA HIS A 151 10.85 -0.29 7.10
C HIS A 151 10.41 -1.50 6.26
N GLY A 152 9.27 -1.42 5.62
CA GLY A 152 8.78 -2.38 4.63
C GLY A 152 8.70 -1.76 3.24
N PHE A 153 8.55 -2.59 2.22
CA PHE A 153 8.52 -2.16 0.83
C PHE A 153 7.94 -3.24 -0.09
N CYS A 154 7.41 -2.83 -1.24
CA CYS A 154 7.07 -3.75 -2.32
C CYS A 154 8.35 -4.22 -3.04
N SER A 155 8.53 -5.55 -3.15
CA SER A 155 9.70 -6.16 -3.80
C SER A 155 9.81 -5.84 -5.29
N VAL A 156 8.71 -5.47 -5.94
CA VAL A 156 8.67 -5.01 -7.34
C VAL A 156 9.09 -3.55 -7.42
N HIS A 157 8.32 -2.67 -6.78
CA HIS A 157 8.46 -1.22 -6.94
C HIS A 157 9.79 -0.68 -6.43
N LYS A 158 10.36 -1.27 -5.37
CA LYS A 158 11.69 -0.91 -4.83
C LYS A 158 12.83 -1.05 -5.84
N ARG A 159 12.66 -1.86 -6.89
CA ARG A 159 13.73 -2.16 -7.84
C ARG A 159 13.84 -1.16 -8.98
N PHE A 160 12.87 -0.30 -9.17
CA PHE A 160 12.98 0.77 -10.16
C PHE A 160 14.00 1.82 -9.72
N THR A 161 14.74 2.36 -10.69
CA THR A 161 15.81 3.33 -10.49
C THR A 161 15.70 4.51 -11.44
N VAL A 162 16.31 5.63 -11.08
CA VAL A 162 16.40 6.82 -11.95
C VAL A 162 17.16 6.50 -13.24
N GLY A 163 18.22 5.67 -13.16
CA GLY A 163 18.97 5.26 -14.34
C GLY A 163 18.11 4.56 -15.41
N GLN A 164 17.12 3.78 -15.02
CA GLN A 164 16.16 3.16 -15.95
C GLN A 164 15.27 4.20 -16.64
N ILE A 165 14.88 5.28 -15.92
CA ILE A 165 14.13 6.40 -16.49
C ILE A 165 15.00 7.14 -17.53
N ASP A 166 16.25 7.41 -17.18
CA ASP A 166 17.19 8.10 -18.07
C ASP A 166 17.45 7.28 -19.34
N GLU A 167 17.69 5.99 -19.21
CA GLU A 167 17.87 5.07 -20.34
C GLU A 167 16.63 5.02 -21.24
N PHE A 168 15.44 4.94 -20.65
CA PHE A 168 14.20 5.00 -21.43
C PHE A 168 14.08 6.29 -22.23
N ARG A 169 14.37 7.44 -21.60
CA ARG A 169 14.30 8.76 -22.27
C ARG A 169 15.33 8.94 -23.36
N GLU A 170 16.55 8.42 -23.19
CA GLU A 170 17.59 8.42 -24.23
C GLU A 170 17.14 7.62 -25.46
N GLN A 171 16.55 6.44 -25.25
CA GLN A 171 16.05 5.57 -26.32
C GLN A 171 14.75 6.07 -26.94
N ASN A 172 13.97 6.86 -26.21
CA ASN A 172 12.65 7.33 -26.60
C ASN A 172 12.48 8.84 -26.35
N PRO A 173 13.13 9.71 -27.15
CA PRO A 173 12.99 11.16 -27.00
C PRO A 173 11.51 11.58 -27.06
N GLY A 174 11.05 12.31 -26.05
CA GLY A 174 9.65 12.71 -25.90
C GLY A 174 8.73 11.63 -25.29
N GLY A 175 9.25 10.49 -24.92
CA GLY A 175 8.52 9.47 -24.17
C GLY A 175 8.23 9.91 -22.73
N VAL A 176 7.14 9.40 -22.17
CA VAL A 176 6.67 9.72 -20.80
C VAL A 176 6.81 8.54 -19.86
N VAL A 177 7.05 8.83 -18.59
CA VAL A 177 7.25 7.82 -17.54
C VAL A 177 6.20 8.02 -16.46
N VAL A 178 5.46 6.96 -16.12
CA VAL A 178 4.53 6.95 -14.99
C VAL A 178 4.88 5.80 -14.04
N VAL A 179 4.89 6.07 -12.73
CA VAL A 179 5.30 5.08 -11.73
C VAL A 179 4.27 4.95 -10.59
N HIS A 180 4.31 3.81 -9.92
CA HIS A 180 3.51 3.59 -8.71
C HIS A 180 4.17 4.29 -7.49
N PRO A 181 3.39 4.86 -6.54
CA PRO A 181 3.94 5.58 -5.38
C PRO A 181 4.66 4.70 -4.35
N GLU A 182 4.69 3.37 -4.53
CA GLU A 182 5.55 2.45 -3.78
C GLU A 182 7.00 2.41 -4.34
N CYS A 183 7.31 3.14 -5.40
CA CYS A 183 8.69 3.31 -5.87
C CYS A 183 9.50 4.20 -4.92
N PRO A 184 10.85 4.07 -4.91
CA PRO A 184 11.72 5.00 -4.19
C PRO A 184 11.42 6.46 -4.55
N ILE A 185 11.62 7.37 -3.58
CA ILE A 185 11.24 8.78 -3.75
C ILE A 185 11.95 9.44 -4.93
N GLU A 186 13.23 9.11 -5.16
CA GLU A 186 14.01 9.62 -6.29
C GLU A 186 13.43 9.20 -7.65
N VAL A 187 12.85 7.99 -7.72
CA VAL A 187 12.18 7.49 -8.93
C VAL A 187 10.84 8.21 -9.14
N VAL A 188 10.08 8.41 -8.07
CA VAL A 188 8.82 9.16 -8.12
C VAL A 188 9.05 10.61 -8.54
N GLN A 189 10.13 11.24 -8.06
CA GLN A 189 10.50 12.61 -8.42
C GLN A 189 11.03 12.75 -9.84
N ALA A 190 11.68 11.72 -10.38
CA ALA A 190 12.19 11.71 -11.73
C ALA A 190 11.12 11.38 -12.80
N ALA A 191 10.05 10.70 -12.42
CA ALA A 191 8.94 10.36 -13.33
C ALA A 191 8.08 11.58 -13.70
N ASP A 192 7.40 11.51 -14.84
CA ASP A 192 6.47 12.57 -15.30
C ASP A 192 5.16 12.56 -14.51
N ALA A 193 4.77 11.38 -14.00
CA ALA A 193 3.61 11.21 -13.15
C ALA A 193 3.76 10.01 -12.21
N ASN A 194 3.04 10.05 -11.10
CA ASN A 194 2.93 8.91 -10.19
C ASN A 194 1.51 8.78 -9.64
N GLY A 195 1.09 7.56 -9.34
CA GLY A 195 -0.21 7.32 -8.75
C GLY A 195 -0.58 5.84 -8.67
N SER A 196 -1.77 5.58 -8.14
CA SER A 196 -2.31 4.22 -7.99
C SER A 196 -2.44 3.51 -9.35
N THR A 197 -2.67 2.19 -9.32
CA THR A 197 -2.93 1.41 -10.54
C THR A 197 -4.05 1.99 -11.40
N GLU A 198 -5.12 2.51 -10.78
CA GLU A 198 -6.20 3.17 -11.51
C GLU A 198 -5.76 4.52 -12.09
N PHE A 199 -4.93 5.28 -11.38
CA PHE A 199 -4.32 6.50 -11.93
C PHE A 199 -3.45 6.18 -13.14
N ILE A 200 -2.57 5.17 -13.05
CA ILE A 200 -1.71 4.74 -14.15
C ILE A 200 -2.55 4.35 -15.37
N ARG A 201 -3.62 3.57 -15.17
CA ARG A 201 -4.55 3.19 -16.26
C ARG A 201 -5.14 4.40 -16.96
N ARG A 202 -5.61 5.39 -16.19
CA ARG A 202 -6.18 6.64 -16.75
C ARG A 202 -5.11 7.50 -17.41
N PHE A 203 -3.93 7.57 -16.84
CA PHE A 203 -2.80 8.32 -17.40
C PHE A 203 -2.41 7.77 -18.78
N VAL A 204 -2.27 6.45 -18.91
CA VAL A 204 -1.97 5.79 -20.18
C VAL A 204 -3.10 6.05 -21.20
N ALA A 205 -4.35 5.84 -20.81
CA ALA A 205 -5.51 6.04 -21.69
C ALA A 205 -5.69 7.49 -22.19
N ALA A 206 -5.12 8.46 -21.50
CA ALA A 206 -5.20 9.89 -21.84
C ALA A 206 -4.07 10.36 -22.78
N GLN A 207 -3.12 9.48 -23.14
CA GLN A 207 -2.00 9.86 -24.00
C GLN A 207 -2.39 9.91 -25.49
N GLU A 208 -1.72 10.76 -26.23
CA GLU A 208 -1.93 10.89 -27.67
C GLU A 208 -1.43 9.65 -28.42
N PRO A 209 -2.07 9.27 -29.54
CA PRO A 209 -1.62 8.15 -30.37
C PRO A 209 -0.15 8.25 -30.78
N GLY A 210 0.58 7.15 -30.67
CA GLY A 210 2.02 7.08 -30.98
C GLY A 210 2.92 7.44 -29.79
N THR A 211 2.37 7.87 -28.63
CA THR A 211 3.16 8.16 -27.44
C THR A 211 3.86 6.88 -26.95
N LYS A 212 5.14 7.01 -26.62
CA LYS A 212 5.94 5.97 -25.96
C LYS A 212 5.87 6.17 -24.46
N ILE A 213 5.48 5.13 -23.73
CA ILE A 213 5.17 5.21 -22.31
C ILE A 213 5.94 4.11 -21.59
N ALA A 214 6.78 4.50 -20.60
CA ALA A 214 7.34 3.55 -19.65
C ALA A 214 6.52 3.57 -18.35
N VAL A 215 6.16 2.39 -17.88
CA VAL A 215 5.34 2.22 -16.67
C VAL A 215 6.12 1.49 -15.59
N GLY A 216 6.36 2.14 -14.47
CA GLY A 216 7.05 1.58 -13.29
C GLY A 216 6.07 0.91 -12.33
N THR A 217 5.53 -0.25 -12.72
CA THR A 217 4.71 -1.13 -11.89
C THR A 217 4.83 -2.59 -12.34
N GLU A 218 3.99 -3.47 -11.80
CA GLU A 218 4.03 -4.91 -12.06
C GLU A 218 3.70 -5.24 -13.52
N ILE A 219 4.48 -6.17 -14.10
CA ILE A 219 4.53 -6.42 -15.55
C ILE A 219 3.19 -6.87 -16.16
N ASN A 220 2.38 -7.64 -15.43
CA ASN A 220 1.10 -8.12 -15.98
C ASN A 220 0.12 -6.96 -16.19
N MET A 221 0.16 -5.96 -15.32
CA MET A 221 -0.61 -4.73 -15.53
C MET A 221 -0.11 -3.96 -16.74
N VAL A 222 1.19 -3.85 -16.92
CA VAL A 222 1.80 -3.13 -18.06
C VAL A 222 1.48 -3.85 -19.37
N ALA A 223 1.63 -5.17 -19.43
CA ALA A 223 1.29 -5.97 -20.60
C ALA A 223 -0.20 -5.85 -20.99
N ARG A 224 -1.08 -5.78 -19.98
CA ARG A 224 -2.49 -5.54 -20.21
C ARG A 224 -2.76 -4.15 -20.79
N LEU A 225 -2.10 -3.11 -20.27
CA LEU A 225 -2.25 -1.76 -20.78
C LEU A 225 -1.77 -1.64 -22.25
N ASP A 226 -0.65 -2.31 -22.59
CA ASP A 226 -0.17 -2.37 -23.98
C ASP A 226 -1.18 -3.04 -24.91
N ALA A 227 -1.73 -4.18 -24.48
CA ALA A 227 -2.74 -4.90 -25.25
C ALA A 227 -4.09 -4.16 -25.39
N GLU A 228 -4.48 -3.34 -24.42
CA GLU A 228 -5.71 -2.53 -24.44
C GLU A 228 -5.58 -1.25 -25.29
N HIS A 229 -4.34 -0.80 -25.59
CA HIS A 229 -4.07 0.47 -26.28
C HIS A 229 -3.15 0.30 -27.49
N GLU A 230 -3.60 -0.39 -28.53
CA GLU A 230 -2.83 -0.69 -29.76
C GLU A 230 -2.23 0.56 -30.48
N ASN A 231 -2.78 1.73 -30.23
CA ASN A 231 -2.30 3.00 -30.77
C ASN A 231 -1.19 3.68 -29.93
N LEU A 232 -0.81 3.09 -28.80
CA LEU A 232 0.27 3.54 -27.92
C LEU A 232 1.43 2.53 -27.93
N HIS A 233 2.57 2.93 -27.39
CA HIS A 233 3.70 2.05 -27.17
C HIS A 233 3.97 1.96 -25.67
N VAL A 234 3.27 1.07 -24.97
CA VAL A 234 3.37 0.92 -23.52
C VAL A 234 4.36 -0.20 -23.18
N GLN A 235 5.37 0.12 -22.38
CA GLN A 235 6.35 -0.86 -21.93
C GLN A 235 6.59 -0.75 -20.43
N CYS A 236 7.06 -1.84 -19.83
CA CYS A 236 7.55 -1.80 -18.46
C CYS A 236 8.87 -1.01 -18.40
N LEU A 237 9.00 -0.15 -17.40
CA LEU A 237 10.23 0.64 -17.19
C LEU A 237 11.45 -0.25 -17.10
N GLU A 238 11.35 -1.43 -16.44
CA GLU A 238 12.38 -2.46 -16.41
C GLU A 238 11.76 -3.87 -16.33
N PRO A 239 11.62 -4.57 -17.46
CA PRO A 239 10.89 -5.83 -17.52
C PRO A 239 11.54 -6.99 -16.74
N THR A 240 12.83 -6.90 -16.41
CA THR A 240 13.53 -7.97 -15.69
C THR A 240 13.25 -7.96 -14.17
N VAL A 241 12.80 -6.84 -13.63
CA VAL A 241 12.59 -6.66 -12.18
C VAL A 241 11.14 -6.54 -11.75
N CYS A 242 10.21 -6.34 -12.67
CA CYS A 242 8.80 -6.09 -12.35
C CYS A 242 7.89 -7.31 -12.17
N PRO A 243 8.26 -8.59 -12.43
CA PRO A 243 7.39 -9.70 -12.07
C PRO A 243 7.22 -9.83 -10.55
N CYS A 244 5.97 -9.93 -10.10
CA CYS A 244 5.66 -10.23 -8.71
C CYS A 244 5.49 -11.74 -8.54
N SER A 245 6.41 -12.38 -7.81
CA SER A 245 6.43 -13.84 -7.62
C SER A 245 5.16 -14.38 -6.98
N THR A 246 4.57 -13.64 -6.04
CA THR A 246 3.35 -14.07 -5.35
C THR A 246 2.10 -13.88 -6.21
N MET A 247 2.02 -12.81 -7.03
CA MET A 247 0.93 -12.65 -8.00
C MET A 247 0.96 -13.76 -9.06
N TYR A 248 2.14 -14.22 -9.49
CA TYR A 248 2.29 -15.37 -10.42
C TYR A 248 1.78 -16.69 -9.85
N MET A 249 1.60 -16.80 -8.53
CA MET A 249 0.98 -17.98 -7.92
C MET A 249 -0.52 -18.07 -8.19
N ILE A 250 -1.17 -16.99 -8.63
CA ILE A 250 -2.56 -17.02 -9.11
C ILE A 250 -2.57 -17.40 -10.60
N HIS A 251 -2.27 -18.66 -10.86
CA HIS A 251 -2.23 -19.19 -12.21
C HIS A 251 -3.64 -19.63 -12.68
N PRO A 252 -4.00 -19.50 -13.98
CA PRO A 252 -5.30 -19.91 -14.52
C PRO A 252 -5.70 -21.35 -14.18
N ALA A 253 -4.75 -22.29 -14.10
CA ALA A 253 -5.02 -23.66 -13.70
C ALA A 253 -5.58 -23.79 -12.28
N TYR A 254 -5.10 -22.98 -11.32
CA TYR A 254 -5.66 -22.96 -9.96
C TYR A 254 -7.05 -22.34 -9.93
N LEU A 255 -7.27 -21.30 -10.73
CA LEU A 255 -8.61 -20.72 -10.86
C LEU A 255 -9.59 -21.74 -11.44
N MET A 256 -9.17 -22.52 -12.46
CA MET A 256 -10.00 -23.56 -13.07
C MET A 256 -10.36 -24.65 -12.05
N ASP A 257 -9.38 -25.17 -11.30
CA ASP A 257 -9.59 -26.16 -10.23
C ASP A 257 -10.62 -25.67 -9.18
N VAL A 258 -10.50 -24.41 -8.78
CA VAL A 258 -11.48 -23.79 -7.86
C VAL A 258 -12.87 -23.70 -8.48
N LEU A 259 -12.99 -23.30 -9.74
CA LEU A 259 -14.28 -23.17 -10.42
C LEU A 259 -14.95 -24.55 -10.62
N GLU A 260 -14.20 -25.59 -10.97
CA GLU A 260 -14.69 -26.95 -11.08
C GLU A 260 -15.23 -27.47 -9.75
N LYS A 261 -14.47 -27.30 -8.65
CA LYS A 261 -14.91 -27.67 -7.30
C LYS A 261 -16.17 -26.92 -6.85
N LEU A 262 -16.27 -25.63 -7.17
CA LEU A 262 -17.48 -24.84 -6.89
C LEU A 262 -18.71 -25.38 -7.63
N VAL A 263 -18.57 -25.83 -8.86
CA VAL A 263 -19.66 -26.48 -9.63
C VAL A 263 -20.10 -27.77 -8.94
N ASP A 264 -19.17 -28.51 -8.35
CA ASP A 264 -19.45 -29.75 -7.59
C ASP A 264 -19.98 -29.47 -6.17
N GLY A 265 -20.14 -28.20 -5.79
CA GLY A 265 -20.68 -27.77 -4.49
C GLY A 265 -19.66 -27.69 -3.36
N GLU A 266 -18.38 -27.80 -3.67
CA GLU A 266 -17.30 -27.60 -2.69
C GLU A 266 -16.92 -26.11 -2.63
N ILE A 267 -16.44 -25.65 -1.48
CA ILE A 267 -15.89 -24.29 -1.30
C ILE A 267 -14.41 -24.40 -0.91
N PRO A 268 -13.49 -24.55 -1.91
CA PRO A 268 -12.08 -24.72 -1.64
C PRO A 268 -11.43 -23.38 -1.30
N ASN A 269 -10.35 -23.42 -0.50
CA ASN A 269 -9.48 -22.25 -0.23
C ASN A 269 -10.25 -21.00 0.23
N GLN A 270 -11.31 -21.21 1.04
CA GLN A 270 -12.07 -20.10 1.61
C GLN A 270 -11.20 -19.32 2.60
N ILE A 271 -11.24 -18.02 2.51
CA ILE A 271 -10.68 -17.09 3.49
C ILE A 271 -11.74 -16.84 4.56
N ILE A 272 -11.34 -17.05 5.81
CA ILE A 272 -12.19 -16.77 6.98
C ILE A 272 -11.31 -16.05 8.00
N VAL A 273 -11.69 -14.86 8.38
CA VAL A 273 -11.04 -14.09 9.45
C VAL A 273 -11.72 -14.40 10.77
N GLU A 274 -10.92 -14.63 11.81
CA GLU A 274 -11.45 -14.93 13.15
C GLU A 274 -12.31 -13.77 13.69
N PRO A 275 -13.44 -14.07 14.35
CA PRO A 275 -14.41 -13.05 14.78
C PRO A 275 -13.85 -11.96 15.70
N ASP A 276 -12.89 -12.29 16.54
CA ASP A 276 -12.22 -11.35 17.46
C ASP A 276 -11.35 -10.32 16.73
N ILE A 277 -10.81 -10.70 15.56
CA ILE A 277 -10.05 -9.80 14.68
C ILE A 277 -10.99 -8.96 13.81
N GLN A 278 -12.13 -9.54 13.39
CA GLN A 278 -13.07 -8.86 12.49
C GLN A 278 -13.58 -7.54 13.04
N GLU A 279 -13.86 -7.45 14.35
CA GLU A 279 -14.49 -6.28 14.96
C GLU A 279 -13.66 -5.00 14.78
N GLY A 280 -12.40 -5.02 15.22
CA GLY A 280 -11.53 -3.85 15.07
C GLY A 280 -11.10 -3.62 13.62
N ALA A 281 -10.84 -4.70 12.86
CA ALA A 281 -10.51 -4.59 11.45
C ALA A 281 -11.63 -3.92 10.64
N LYS A 282 -12.88 -4.25 10.92
CA LYS A 282 -14.06 -3.63 10.31
C LYS A 282 -14.14 -2.13 10.62
N LEU A 283 -13.86 -1.73 11.86
CA LEU A 283 -13.82 -0.30 12.23
C LEU A 283 -12.81 0.48 11.39
N ALA A 284 -11.61 -0.04 11.22
CA ALA A 284 -10.57 0.62 10.43
C ALA A 284 -10.93 0.71 8.93
N LEU A 285 -11.55 -0.35 8.39
CA LEU A 285 -12.01 -0.40 7.01
C LEU A 285 -13.21 0.51 6.76
N GLU A 286 -14.18 0.56 7.66
CA GLU A 286 -15.35 1.46 7.56
C GLU A 286 -14.95 2.93 7.64
N ARG A 287 -13.97 3.27 8.50
CA ARG A 287 -13.38 4.62 8.53
C ARG A 287 -12.79 4.97 7.15
N MET A 288 -12.01 4.06 6.56
CA MET A 288 -11.45 4.26 5.21
C MET A 288 -12.54 4.51 4.17
N LEU A 289 -13.60 3.71 4.18
CA LEU A 289 -14.71 3.81 3.22
C LEU A 289 -15.54 5.09 3.40
N SER A 290 -15.55 5.69 4.59
CA SER A 290 -16.26 6.95 4.87
C SER A 290 -15.55 8.19 4.33
N ILE A 291 -14.26 8.09 4.00
CA ILE A 291 -13.47 9.21 3.46
C ILE A 291 -13.69 9.29 1.96
N LYS A 292 -14.28 10.39 1.53
CA LYS A 292 -14.47 10.67 0.09
C LYS A 292 -13.11 10.88 -0.58
N LYS A 293 -12.98 10.33 -1.77
CA LYS A 293 -11.82 10.53 -2.65
C LYS A 293 -11.73 11.98 -3.11
#